data_64a1be569e6216a4d6e984fabf541861
#
_entry.id   64a1be569e6216a4d6e984fabf541861
#
_cell.length_a   1.000
_cell.length_b   1.000
_cell.length_c   1.000
_cell.angle_alpha   90.00
_cell.angle_beta   90.00
_cell.angle_gamma   90.00
#
_symmetry.space_group_name_H-M   'P 1'
#
loop_
_entity.id
_entity.type
_entity.pdbx_description
1 polymer ?
#
loop_
_entity_poly.entity_id
_entity_poly.type
_entity_poly.pdbx_seq_one_letter_code
_entity_poly.pdbx_strand_id
1 'polypeptide(L)'
;MAMTLLDVVQEILTTLDSDAVSSIGDTVEADQVADIVKKTYRDIIDEYQLPYQREICNLESVSNLDKPNVLKLPDNAQALLHWQYDMRTHPTDPISYSPVEYLPPYNFLEMTNKRNASTDGFRVVYVEIGTPVIVDTRFGPTKWTSFDDKLIVTDNFNSDVDATLQGSKTQAWIEKRRVFHKEDEFVIDLPENLLALLARTAENEAYALFKQTVNPKLEQKERRLRIRAQRNKHRSQQYENNLMNGAPNYGRK
;
A
#
# COMPACT_ATOMS: atom_id res chain seq x y z
N MET A 1 16.65 -12.14 11.96
CA MET A 1 16.80 -13.28 11.02
C MET A 1 15.58 -13.32 10.13
N ALA A 2 15.76 -13.45 8.83
CA ALA A 2 14.64 -13.70 7.93
C ALA A 2 14.19 -15.16 8.13
N MET A 3 12.91 -15.40 8.41
CA MET A 3 12.32 -16.73 8.52
C MET A 3 11.57 -17.06 7.24
N THR A 4 11.77 -18.27 6.74
CA THR A 4 11.00 -18.78 5.60
C THR A 4 9.66 -19.36 6.08
N LEU A 5 8.74 -19.56 5.14
CA LEU A 5 7.46 -20.20 5.48
C LEU A 5 7.67 -21.62 5.98
N LEU A 6 8.62 -22.36 5.39
CA LEU A 6 8.98 -23.70 5.84
C LEU A 6 9.51 -23.71 7.26
N ASP A 7 10.36 -22.74 7.66
CA ASP A 7 10.88 -22.62 9.03
C ASP A 7 9.73 -22.46 10.05
N VAL A 8 8.75 -21.61 9.75
CA VAL A 8 7.58 -21.39 10.62
C VAL A 8 6.72 -22.64 10.70
N VAL A 9 6.47 -23.31 9.57
CA VAL A 9 5.71 -24.56 9.52
C VAL A 9 6.39 -25.64 10.36
N GLN A 10 7.70 -25.82 10.24
CA GLN A 10 8.48 -26.79 11.03
C GLN A 10 8.44 -26.48 12.53
N GLU A 11 8.54 -25.19 12.93
CA GLU A 11 8.40 -24.79 14.35
C GLU A 11 7.03 -25.21 14.90
N ILE A 12 5.95 -24.99 14.13
CA ILE A 12 4.59 -25.34 14.53
C ILE A 12 4.41 -26.87 14.61
N LEU A 13 4.88 -27.63 13.59
CA LEU A 13 4.79 -29.09 13.58
C LEU A 13 5.55 -29.71 14.76
N THR A 14 6.70 -29.15 15.12
CA THR A 14 7.45 -29.58 16.31
C THR A 14 6.64 -29.40 17.61
N THR A 15 5.86 -28.31 17.71
CA THR A 15 4.97 -28.09 18.89
C THR A 15 3.77 -29.05 18.90
N LEU A 16 3.37 -29.54 17.72
CA LEU A 16 2.30 -30.52 17.58
C LEU A 16 2.76 -31.97 17.78
N ASP A 17 4.04 -32.20 18.07
CA ASP A 17 4.67 -33.54 18.12
C ASP A 17 4.49 -34.31 16.78
N SER A 18 4.53 -33.61 15.68
CA SER A 18 4.41 -34.15 14.34
C SER A 18 5.78 -34.34 13.69
N ASP A 19 5.83 -35.16 12.63
CA ASP A 19 7.07 -35.44 11.91
C ASP A 19 7.64 -34.19 11.22
N ALA A 20 8.98 -34.10 11.20
CA ALA A 20 9.67 -33.05 10.46
C ALA A 20 9.49 -33.25 8.95
N VAL A 21 9.22 -32.15 8.22
CA VAL A 21 9.01 -32.16 6.78
C VAL A 21 10.15 -31.44 6.06
N SER A 22 10.45 -31.81 4.84
CA SER A 22 11.44 -31.13 3.98
C SER A 22 10.80 -30.10 3.06
N SER A 23 9.49 -30.21 2.84
CA SER A 23 8.68 -29.28 2.05
C SER A 23 7.27 -29.18 2.64
N ILE A 24 6.61 -28.04 2.44
CA ILE A 24 5.22 -27.80 2.83
C ILE A 24 4.27 -28.83 2.19
N GLY A 25 4.60 -29.31 0.99
CA GLY A 25 3.80 -30.29 0.26
C GLY A 25 4.01 -31.75 0.67
N ASP A 26 4.92 -32.06 1.60
CA ASP A 26 5.25 -33.45 1.96
C ASP A 26 4.10 -34.16 2.70
N THR A 27 3.35 -33.43 3.51
CA THR A 27 2.22 -33.96 4.28
C THR A 27 1.00 -33.04 4.22
N VAL A 28 -0.19 -33.64 4.35
CA VAL A 28 -1.45 -32.88 4.42
C VAL A 28 -1.45 -31.94 5.66
N GLU A 29 -0.82 -32.37 6.73
CA GLU A 29 -0.71 -31.59 7.97
C GLU A 29 0.15 -30.33 7.77
N ALA A 30 1.32 -30.47 7.12
CA ALA A 30 2.18 -29.33 6.79
C ALA A 30 1.48 -28.33 5.86
N ASP A 31 0.74 -28.83 4.87
CA ASP A 31 -0.05 -27.99 3.95
C ASP A 31 -1.13 -27.19 4.68
N GLN A 32 -1.85 -27.83 5.60
CA GLN A 32 -2.86 -27.17 6.44
C GLN A 32 -2.25 -26.13 7.39
N VAL A 33 -1.10 -26.43 8.00
CA VAL A 33 -0.37 -25.48 8.84
C VAL A 33 0.07 -24.28 8.02
N ALA A 34 0.57 -24.46 6.79
CA ALA A 34 0.91 -23.38 5.89
C ALA A 34 -0.30 -22.47 5.54
N ASP A 35 -1.48 -23.06 5.38
CA ASP A 35 -2.71 -22.30 5.17
C ASP A 35 -3.13 -21.50 6.41
N ILE A 36 -2.93 -22.04 7.61
CA ILE A 36 -3.13 -21.30 8.87
C ILE A 36 -2.16 -20.11 8.94
N VAL A 37 -0.87 -20.32 8.65
CA VAL A 37 0.13 -19.24 8.60
C VAL A 37 -0.28 -18.15 7.61
N LYS A 38 -0.72 -18.53 6.40
CA LYS A 38 -1.19 -17.59 5.37
C LYS A 38 -2.40 -16.77 5.84
N LYS A 39 -3.36 -17.38 6.51
CA LYS A 39 -4.53 -16.70 7.05
C LYS A 39 -4.11 -15.71 8.13
N THR A 40 -3.34 -16.17 9.12
CA THR A 40 -2.81 -15.35 10.22
C THR A 40 -1.96 -14.18 9.71
N TYR A 41 -1.16 -14.39 8.64
CA TYR A 41 -0.37 -13.34 8.00
C TYR A 41 -1.27 -12.22 7.45
N ARG A 42 -2.37 -12.58 6.77
CA ARG A 42 -3.33 -11.59 6.25
C ARG A 42 -4.00 -10.82 7.38
N ASP A 43 -4.46 -11.52 8.42
CA ASP A 43 -5.11 -10.90 9.57
C ASP A 43 -4.17 -9.89 10.27
N ILE A 44 -2.89 -10.21 10.39
CA ILE A 44 -1.89 -9.31 10.98
C ILE A 44 -1.64 -8.08 10.09
N ILE A 45 -1.55 -8.25 8.77
CA ILE A 45 -1.37 -7.12 7.86
C ILE A 45 -2.56 -6.19 7.89
N ASP A 46 -3.77 -6.73 7.91
CA ASP A 46 -5.00 -5.96 7.96
C ASP A 46 -5.18 -5.24 9.32
N GLU A 47 -4.77 -5.89 10.44
CA GLU A 47 -4.84 -5.28 11.76
C GLU A 47 -3.76 -4.22 11.99
N TYR A 48 -2.53 -4.46 11.49
CA TYR A 48 -1.37 -3.60 11.74
C TYR A 48 -0.97 -2.87 10.44
N GLN A 49 -1.35 -1.63 10.28
CA GLN A 49 -0.82 -0.76 9.22
C GLN A 49 0.65 -0.43 9.51
N LEU A 50 1.55 -0.92 8.68
CA LEU A 50 2.99 -0.85 8.96
C LEU A 50 3.66 0.25 8.13
N PRO A 51 4.41 1.18 8.74
CA PRO A 51 5.05 2.30 8.05
C PRO A 51 5.98 1.87 6.90
N TYR A 52 6.63 0.69 7.02
CA TYR A 52 7.53 0.16 6.00
C TYR A 52 6.81 -0.54 4.82
N GLN A 53 5.48 -0.57 4.83
CA GLN A 53 4.69 -0.94 3.65
C GLN A 53 4.61 0.21 2.65
N ARG A 54 5.12 1.38 3.00
CA ARG A 54 5.14 2.56 2.14
C ARG A 54 6.41 2.59 1.31
N GLU A 55 6.26 2.85 0.02
CA GLU A 55 7.34 2.92 -0.94
C GLU A 55 7.20 4.19 -1.79
N ILE A 56 8.35 4.76 -2.17
CA ILE A 56 8.37 5.83 -3.17
C ILE A 56 8.49 5.17 -4.54
N CYS A 57 7.59 5.51 -5.45
CA CYS A 57 7.61 5.03 -6.81
C CYS A 57 7.21 6.13 -7.80
N ASN A 58 7.39 5.86 -9.08
CA ASN A 58 6.79 6.65 -10.14
C ASN A 58 5.45 6.05 -10.53
N LEU A 59 4.49 6.91 -10.85
CA LEU A 59 3.24 6.49 -11.47
C LEU A 59 3.49 6.06 -12.92
N GLU A 60 2.62 5.23 -13.46
CA GLU A 60 2.73 4.78 -14.85
C GLU A 60 1.99 5.71 -15.80
N SER A 61 2.64 6.13 -16.88
CA SER A 61 1.97 6.89 -17.94
C SER A 61 1.07 5.97 -18.77
N VAL A 62 -0.17 6.36 -18.97
CA VAL A 62 -1.09 5.65 -19.88
C VAL A 62 -0.71 5.88 -21.34
N SER A 63 0.03 6.97 -21.63
CA SER A 63 0.51 7.35 -22.97
C SER A 63 -0.58 7.39 -24.06
N ASN A 64 -1.82 7.71 -23.66
CA ASN A 64 -2.97 7.83 -24.56
C ASN A 64 -3.26 9.31 -24.83
N LEU A 65 -3.17 9.72 -26.09
CA LEU A 65 -3.41 11.10 -26.52
C LEU A 65 -4.87 11.55 -26.33
N ASP A 66 -5.80 10.61 -26.25
CA ASP A 66 -7.21 10.93 -25.94
C ASP A 66 -7.44 11.15 -24.45
N LYS A 67 -6.54 10.63 -23.62
CA LYS A 67 -6.57 10.75 -22.16
C LYS A 67 -5.23 11.28 -21.60
N PRO A 68 -4.78 12.48 -22.02
CA PRO A 68 -3.43 12.97 -21.73
C PRO A 68 -3.19 13.29 -20.24
N ASN A 69 -4.26 13.51 -19.49
CA ASN A 69 -4.28 13.84 -18.07
C ASN A 69 -4.47 12.62 -17.16
N VAL A 70 -4.22 11.41 -17.67
CA VAL A 70 -4.43 10.17 -16.92
C VAL A 70 -3.11 9.46 -16.69
N LEU A 71 -2.90 9.05 -15.44
CA LEU A 71 -1.82 8.18 -14.99
C LEU A 71 -2.41 6.89 -14.41
N LYS A 72 -1.62 5.84 -14.35
CA LYS A 72 -2.02 4.56 -13.75
C LYS A 72 -1.22 4.33 -12.46
N LEU A 73 -1.88 3.79 -11.46
CA LEU A 73 -1.23 3.31 -10.24
C LEU A 73 -0.47 2.02 -10.57
N PRO A 74 0.79 1.84 -10.11
CA PRO A 74 1.53 0.59 -10.31
C PRO A 74 0.77 -0.62 -9.74
N ASP A 75 0.87 -1.78 -10.40
CA ASP A 75 0.11 -2.98 -10.03
C ASP A 75 0.46 -3.51 -8.63
N ASN A 76 1.64 -3.18 -8.11
CA ASN A 76 2.08 -3.51 -6.75
C ASN A 76 1.57 -2.53 -5.67
N ALA A 77 0.87 -1.45 -6.06
CA ALA A 77 0.31 -0.50 -5.12
C ALA A 77 -1.09 -0.93 -4.66
N GLN A 78 -1.32 -0.81 -3.36
CA GLN A 78 -2.63 -0.98 -2.73
C GLN A 78 -3.38 0.34 -2.63
N ALA A 79 -2.67 1.42 -2.26
CA ALA A 79 -3.21 2.76 -2.15
C ALA A 79 -2.18 3.83 -2.50
N LEU A 80 -2.65 4.94 -3.05
CA LEU A 80 -1.85 6.15 -3.25
C LEU A 80 -2.06 7.08 -2.05
N LEU A 81 -0.97 7.34 -1.31
CA LEU A 81 -1.03 8.18 -0.11
C LEU A 81 -0.81 9.66 -0.44
N HIS A 82 0.20 9.93 -1.23
CA HIS A 82 0.61 11.28 -1.63
C HIS A 82 1.46 11.21 -2.89
N TRP A 83 1.38 12.23 -3.74
CA TRP A 83 2.28 12.34 -4.87
C TRP A 83 2.52 13.79 -5.28
N GLN A 84 3.59 14.00 -6.01
CA GLN A 84 3.99 15.28 -6.54
C GLN A 84 4.48 15.14 -7.98
N TYR A 85 4.36 16.22 -8.73
CA TYR A 85 4.71 16.29 -10.14
C TYR A 85 5.81 17.33 -10.38
N ASP A 86 6.79 16.98 -11.22
CA ASP A 86 7.83 17.91 -11.63
C ASP A 86 7.29 18.89 -12.67
N MET A 87 7.21 20.16 -12.29
CA MET A 87 6.63 21.24 -13.08
C MET A 87 7.62 21.89 -14.06
N ARG A 88 8.84 21.36 -14.21
CA ARG A 88 9.81 21.91 -15.16
C ARG A 88 9.27 21.95 -16.58
N THR A 89 9.50 23.07 -17.26
CA THR A 89 9.16 23.26 -18.68
C THR A 89 10.32 22.82 -19.57
N HIS A 90 11.56 22.99 -19.12
CA HIS A 90 12.74 22.55 -19.85
C HIS A 90 13.62 21.62 -18.98
N PRO A 91 14.33 20.65 -19.60
CA PRO A 91 15.22 19.73 -18.86
C PRO A 91 16.35 20.44 -18.10
N THR A 92 16.73 21.64 -18.54
CA THR A 92 17.76 22.48 -17.91
C THR A 92 17.29 23.29 -16.72
N ASP A 93 15.96 23.39 -16.52
CA ASP A 93 15.40 24.13 -15.40
C ASP A 93 15.68 23.42 -14.06
N PRO A 94 15.78 24.17 -12.95
CA PRO A 94 15.87 23.58 -11.64
C PRO A 94 14.69 22.64 -11.36
N ILE A 95 14.96 21.52 -10.69
CA ILE A 95 13.91 20.56 -10.29
C ILE A 95 12.87 21.27 -9.42
N SER A 96 11.59 21.16 -9.80
CA SER A 96 10.48 21.84 -9.15
C SER A 96 9.29 20.89 -8.99
N TYR A 97 9.24 20.16 -7.88
CA TYR A 97 8.09 19.32 -7.56
C TYR A 97 6.99 20.11 -6.86
N SER A 98 5.77 19.97 -7.36
CA SER A 98 4.56 20.51 -6.74
C SER A 98 3.64 19.38 -6.29
N PRO A 99 3.11 19.43 -5.06
CA PRO A 99 2.15 18.44 -4.58
C PRO A 99 0.85 18.53 -5.37
N VAL A 100 0.29 17.36 -5.70
CA VAL A 100 -1.03 17.26 -6.36
C VAL A 100 -2.03 16.76 -5.33
N GLU A 101 -3.05 17.57 -5.04
CA GLU A 101 -3.99 17.32 -3.95
C GLU A 101 -5.15 16.44 -4.41
N TYR A 102 -5.56 15.51 -3.55
CA TYR A 102 -6.74 14.69 -3.79
C TYR A 102 -8.02 15.48 -3.62
N LEU A 103 -8.92 15.34 -4.57
CA LEU A 103 -10.31 15.76 -4.45
C LEU A 103 -11.24 14.55 -4.61
N PRO A 104 -12.28 14.42 -3.75
CA PRO A 104 -13.31 13.42 -3.98
C PRO A 104 -13.93 13.56 -5.38
N PRO A 105 -14.33 12.44 -6.04
CA PRO A 105 -14.81 12.45 -7.42
C PRO A 105 -15.92 13.47 -7.68
N TYR A 106 -16.87 13.61 -6.77
CA TYR A 106 -17.94 14.58 -6.88
C TYR A 106 -17.41 16.03 -6.95
N ASN A 107 -16.54 16.42 -6.00
CA ASN A 107 -15.97 17.76 -5.93
C ASN A 107 -15.07 18.06 -7.14
N PHE A 108 -14.34 17.04 -7.60
CA PHE A 108 -13.49 17.15 -8.78
C PHE A 108 -14.33 17.42 -10.05
N LEU A 109 -15.41 16.68 -10.27
CA LEU A 109 -16.32 16.92 -11.38
C LEU A 109 -17.01 18.27 -11.28
N GLU A 110 -17.45 18.68 -10.10
CA GLU A 110 -18.04 19.99 -9.90
C GLU A 110 -17.06 21.12 -10.26
N MET A 111 -15.79 21.00 -9.86
CA MET A 111 -14.74 21.96 -10.18
C MET A 111 -14.45 21.99 -11.70
N THR A 112 -14.26 20.85 -12.32
CA THR A 112 -13.89 20.76 -13.74
C THR A 112 -15.04 21.15 -14.67
N ASN A 113 -16.28 20.80 -14.34
CA ASN A 113 -17.45 21.11 -15.15
C ASN A 113 -17.87 22.59 -15.09
N LYS A 114 -17.38 23.35 -14.10
CA LYS A 114 -17.54 24.83 -14.06
C LYS A 114 -16.66 25.55 -15.09
N ARG A 115 -15.68 24.86 -15.69
CA ARG A 115 -14.79 25.42 -16.71
C ARG A 115 -15.53 25.52 -18.04
N ASN A 116 -15.19 26.54 -18.83
CA ASN A 116 -15.77 26.69 -20.17
C ASN A 116 -14.87 26.02 -21.22
N ALA A 117 -15.32 24.90 -21.76
CA ALA A 117 -14.60 24.15 -22.78
C ALA A 117 -14.36 24.92 -24.12
N SER A 118 -15.12 26.00 -24.37
CA SER A 118 -14.94 26.84 -25.57
C SER A 118 -13.83 27.88 -25.41
N THR A 119 -13.27 28.04 -24.19
CA THR A 119 -12.18 28.96 -23.95
C THR A 119 -10.85 28.30 -24.33
N ASP A 120 -9.98 29.06 -24.98
CA ASP A 120 -8.64 28.60 -25.34
C ASP A 120 -7.86 28.09 -24.10
N GLY A 121 -7.12 27.00 -24.28
CA GLY A 121 -6.41 26.34 -23.21
C GLY A 121 -7.24 25.35 -22.39
N PHE A 122 -8.50 25.05 -22.77
CA PHE A 122 -9.29 23.99 -22.17
C PHE A 122 -9.64 22.89 -23.19
N ARG A 123 -9.61 21.65 -22.74
CA ARG A 123 -9.93 20.47 -23.55
C ARG A 123 -10.89 19.56 -22.78
N VAL A 124 -11.90 19.04 -23.50
CA VAL A 124 -12.77 17.98 -22.97
C VAL A 124 -12.07 16.64 -23.16
N VAL A 125 -11.89 15.92 -22.07
CA VAL A 125 -11.35 14.56 -22.04
C VAL A 125 -12.41 13.62 -21.50
N TYR A 126 -12.69 12.54 -22.21
CA TYR A 126 -13.61 11.51 -21.75
C TYR A 126 -12.83 10.44 -20.96
N VAL A 127 -13.07 10.41 -19.67
CA VAL A 127 -12.47 9.41 -18.75
C VAL A 127 -13.34 8.15 -18.71
N GLU A 128 -13.23 7.36 -17.66
CA GLU A 128 -13.99 6.13 -17.51
C GLU A 128 -15.50 6.34 -17.68
N ILE A 129 -16.18 5.35 -18.28
CA ILE A 129 -17.64 5.33 -18.54
C ILE A 129 -18.12 6.53 -19.40
N GLY A 130 -17.19 7.15 -20.15
CA GLY A 130 -17.54 8.30 -20.99
C GLY A 130 -17.85 9.59 -20.22
N THR A 131 -17.43 9.71 -18.97
CA THR A 131 -17.59 10.93 -18.17
C THR A 131 -16.70 12.04 -18.71
N PRO A 132 -17.26 13.21 -19.13
CA PRO A 132 -16.47 14.33 -19.60
C PRO A 132 -15.80 15.05 -18.42
N VAL A 133 -14.53 15.40 -18.60
CA VAL A 133 -13.75 16.25 -17.69
C VAL A 133 -13.14 17.38 -18.50
N ILE A 134 -13.35 18.62 -18.07
CA ILE A 134 -12.75 19.80 -18.74
C ILE A 134 -11.40 20.08 -18.10
N VAL A 135 -10.33 19.78 -18.85
CA VAL A 135 -8.94 19.84 -18.42
C VAL A 135 -8.28 21.14 -18.90
N ASP A 136 -7.51 21.80 -18.05
CA ASP A 136 -6.68 22.94 -18.45
C ASP A 136 -5.35 22.44 -19.03
N THR A 137 -5.00 22.89 -20.23
CA THR A 137 -3.82 22.40 -20.96
C THR A 137 -2.60 23.29 -20.83
N ARG A 138 -2.68 24.38 -20.05
CA ARG A 138 -1.62 25.38 -19.90
C ARG A 138 -0.70 25.14 -18.70
N PHE A 139 -1.17 24.38 -17.72
CA PHE A 139 -0.49 24.20 -16.43
C PHE A 139 -0.33 22.73 -16.10
N GLY A 140 0.67 22.40 -15.29
CA GLY A 140 0.82 21.06 -14.73
C GLY A 140 -0.31 20.71 -13.75
N PRO A 141 -0.41 19.42 -13.34
CA PRO A 141 -1.49 18.92 -12.48
C PRO A 141 -1.46 19.57 -11.09
N THR A 142 -2.62 19.97 -10.59
CA THR A 142 -2.76 20.54 -9.23
C THR A 142 -3.70 19.74 -8.36
N LYS A 143 -4.71 19.13 -8.96
CA LYS A 143 -5.70 18.28 -8.27
C LYS A 143 -5.84 16.96 -9.00
N TRP A 144 -6.21 15.93 -8.26
CA TRP A 144 -6.46 14.62 -8.83
C TRP A 144 -7.62 13.92 -8.15
N THR A 145 -8.18 12.95 -8.87
CA THR A 145 -9.18 12.01 -8.36
C THR A 145 -8.98 10.64 -8.99
N SER A 146 -9.67 9.64 -8.48
CA SER A 146 -9.81 8.33 -9.11
C SER A 146 -11.28 7.93 -9.14
N PHE A 147 -11.71 7.34 -10.25
CA PHE A 147 -13.08 6.85 -10.41
C PHE A 147 -13.17 5.32 -10.29
N ASP A 148 -12.04 4.62 -10.39
CA ASP A 148 -11.95 3.15 -10.43
C ASP A 148 -10.85 2.59 -9.51
N ASP A 149 -10.23 3.44 -8.68
CA ASP A 149 -9.12 3.13 -7.78
C ASP A 149 -7.81 2.66 -8.48
N LYS A 150 -7.76 2.69 -9.81
CA LYS A 150 -6.60 2.29 -10.61
C LYS A 150 -6.03 3.44 -11.43
N LEU A 151 -6.90 4.23 -12.01
CA LEU A 151 -6.53 5.37 -12.83
C LEU A 151 -6.60 6.66 -12.01
N ILE A 152 -5.56 7.46 -12.16
CA ILE A 152 -5.42 8.77 -11.55
C ILE A 152 -5.74 9.80 -12.62
N VAL A 153 -6.81 10.54 -12.43
CA VAL A 153 -7.26 11.59 -13.35
C VAL A 153 -6.91 12.94 -12.75
N THR A 154 -6.20 13.77 -13.52
CA THR A 154 -5.82 15.11 -13.08
C THR A 154 -6.66 16.20 -13.72
N ASP A 155 -6.71 17.33 -13.05
CA ASP A 155 -7.45 18.53 -13.49
C ASP A 155 -6.76 19.30 -14.62
N ASN A 156 -5.43 19.16 -14.74
CA ASN A 156 -4.59 19.89 -15.70
C ASN A 156 -3.48 19.00 -16.23
N PHE A 157 -2.96 19.36 -17.42
CA PHE A 157 -1.67 18.91 -17.95
C PHE A 157 -1.11 19.99 -18.88
N ASN A 158 0.20 20.14 -18.95
CA ASN A 158 0.80 21.15 -19.80
C ASN A 158 1.10 20.57 -21.19
N SER A 159 0.26 20.93 -22.18
CA SER A 159 0.39 20.45 -23.57
C SER A 159 1.60 21.02 -24.31
N ASP A 160 2.16 22.12 -23.85
CA ASP A 160 3.35 22.75 -24.47
C ASP A 160 4.65 22.03 -24.06
N VAL A 161 4.59 21.30 -22.95
CA VAL A 161 5.74 20.57 -22.42
C VAL A 161 5.70 19.09 -22.82
N ASP A 162 4.56 18.44 -22.63
CA ASP A 162 4.39 17.01 -22.86
C ASP A 162 3.02 16.74 -23.49
N ALA A 163 2.97 15.83 -24.48
CA ALA A 163 1.69 15.43 -25.10
C ALA A 163 0.76 14.69 -24.12
N THR A 164 1.32 14.03 -23.11
CA THR A 164 0.62 13.34 -22.01
C THR A 164 1.42 13.47 -20.73
N LEU A 165 0.78 13.31 -19.59
CA LEU A 165 1.50 13.24 -18.31
C LEU A 165 2.54 12.11 -18.31
N GLN A 166 3.75 12.44 -17.84
CA GLN A 166 4.89 11.55 -17.84
C GLN A 166 5.07 10.91 -16.45
N GLY A 167 5.11 9.58 -16.40
CA GLY A 167 5.39 8.85 -15.17
C GLY A 167 6.73 9.22 -14.53
N SER A 168 7.78 9.44 -15.37
CA SER A 168 9.10 9.84 -14.91
C SER A 168 9.16 11.21 -14.19
N LYS A 169 8.15 12.05 -14.38
CA LYS A 169 7.98 13.33 -13.68
C LYS A 169 7.20 13.23 -12.38
N THR A 170 6.80 12.03 -11.98
CA THR A 170 6.04 11.79 -10.74
C THR A 170 6.92 11.27 -9.63
N GLN A 171 6.61 11.64 -8.40
CA GLN A 171 7.10 11.01 -7.19
C GLN A 171 5.89 10.71 -6.31
N ALA A 172 5.59 9.42 -6.12
CA ALA A 172 4.42 8.97 -5.41
C ALA A 172 4.81 8.15 -4.18
N TRP A 173 4.14 8.40 -3.05
CA TRP A 173 4.14 7.55 -1.89
C TRP A 173 2.95 6.62 -1.99
N ILE A 174 3.23 5.33 -2.09
CA ILE A 174 2.21 4.28 -2.17
C ILE A 174 2.29 3.37 -0.97
N GLU A 175 1.16 2.79 -0.64
CA GLU A 175 1.09 1.61 0.21
C GLU A 175 1.22 0.38 -0.68
N LYS A 176 2.25 -0.44 -0.40
CA LYS A 176 2.57 -1.62 -1.22
C LYS A 176 1.63 -2.76 -0.93
N ARG A 177 1.09 -3.35 -1.98
CA ARG A 177 0.31 -4.58 -1.87
C ARG A 177 1.22 -5.75 -1.55
N ARG A 178 0.93 -6.45 -0.45
CA ARG A 178 1.67 -7.65 -0.07
C ARG A 178 0.97 -8.89 -0.59
N VAL A 179 1.74 -9.71 -1.28
CA VAL A 179 1.27 -11.00 -1.80
C VAL A 179 1.97 -12.10 -1.01
N PHE A 180 1.19 -12.99 -0.41
CA PHE A 180 1.69 -14.18 0.25
C PHE A 180 1.83 -15.31 -0.78
N HIS A 181 3.04 -15.84 -0.93
CA HIS A 181 3.31 -17.01 -1.76
C HIS A 181 3.42 -18.24 -0.86
N LYS A 182 2.68 -19.32 -1.20
CA LYS A 182 2.72 -20.58 -0.47
C LYS A 182 3.84 -21.44 -1.07
N GLU A 183 5.09 -21.06 -0.80
CA GLU A 183 6.32 -21.68 -1.27
C GLU A 183 7.28 -21.84 -0.11
N ASP A 184 8.08 -22.92 -0.11
CA ASP A 184 8.99 -23.25 0.99
C ASP A 184 9.96 -22.11 1.31
N GLU A 185 10.52 -21.48 0.28
CA GLU A 185 11.52 -20.41 0.38
C GLU A 185 10.89 -19.00 0.58
N PHE A 186 9.56 -18.90 0.65
CA PHE A 186 8.91 -17.61 0.85
C PHE A 186 9.34 -16.99 2.17
N VAL A 187 10.08 -15.89 2.08
CA VAL A 187 10.51 -15.12 3.24
C VAL A 187 9.36 -14.27 3.76
N ILE A 188 8.97 -14.49 5.01
CA ILE A 188 7.91 -13.73 5.67
C ILE A 188 8.44 -12.34 6.01
N ASP A 189 8.04 -11.35 5.20
CA ASP A 189 8.43 -9.95 5.35
C ASP A 189 7.55 -9.26 6.40
N LEU A 190 7.84 -9.56 7.67
CA LEU A 190 7.26 -8.90 8.85
C LEU A 190 8.39 -8.50 9.81
N PRO A 191 8.22 -7.38 10.56
CA PRO A 191 9.17 -7.06 11.63
C PRO A 191 9.18 -8.14 12.68
N GLU A 192 10.31 -8.29 13.36
CA GLU A 192 10.56 -9.36 14.32
C GLU A 192 9.45 -9.50 15.38
N ASN A 193 8.91 -8.38 15.86
CA ASN A 193 7.84 -8.39 16.84
C ASN A 193 6.50 -8.92 16.30
N LEU A 194 6.21 -8.70 15.02
CA LEU A 194 5.00 -9.23 14.36
C LEU A 194 5.22 -10.64 13.82
N LEU A 195 6.45 -10.98 13.43
CA LEU A 195 6.81 -12.35 13.07
C LEU A 195 6.63 -13.29 14.28
N ALA A 196 7.08 -12.85 15.47
CA ALA A 196 6.83 -13.58 16.70
C ALA A 196 5.34 -13.72 17.05
N LEU A 197 4.53 -12.69 16.77
CA LEU A 197 3.08 -12.75 16.94
C LEU A 197 2.47 -13.73 15.93
N LEU A 198 2.86 -13.64 14.65
CA LEU A 198 2.42 -14.56 13.60
C LEU A 198 2.64 -16.03 14.00
N ALA A 199 3.89 -16.37 14.35
CA ALA A 199 4.24 -17.73 14.71
C ALA A 199 3.40 -18.25 15.90
N ARG A 200 3.20 -17.43 16.94
CA ARG A 200 2.42 -17.84 18.12
C ARG A 200 0.92 -17.90 17.88
N THR A 201 0.36 -16.99 17.06
CA THR A 201 -1.06 -17.06 16.71
C THR A 201 -1.32 -18.28 15.83
N ALA A 202 -0.48 -18.50 14.81
CA ALA A 202 -0.61 -19.67 13.93
C ALA A 202 -0.40 -21.00 14.71
N GLU A 203 0.55 -21.06 15.63
CA GLU A 203 0.79 -22.20 16.52
C GLU A 203 -0.45 -22.50 17.39
N ASN A 204 -1.09 -21.47 17.94
CA ASN A 204 -2.28 -21.62 18.79
C ASN A 204 -3.49 -22.11 17.96
N GLU A 205 -3.69 -21.56 16.76
CA GLU A 205 -4.74 -22.01 15.84
C GLU A 205 -4.52 -23.45 15.38
N ALA A 206 -3.28 -23.80 14.99
CA ALA A 206 -2.92 -25.18 14.61
C ALA A 206 -3.13 -26.16 15.76
N TYR A 207 -2.68 -25.80 16.98
CA TYR A 207 -2.88 -26.64 18.17
C TYR A 207 -4.37 -26.88 18.44
N ALA A 208 -5.21 -25.85 18.36
CA ALA A 208 -6.64 -25.97 18.55
C ALA A 208 -7.29 -26.86 17.47
N LEU A 209 -6.81 -26.76 16.20
CA LEU A 209 -7.34 -27.57 15.10
C LEU A 209 -6.97 -29.04 15.24
N PHE A 210 -5.70 -29.38 15.48
CA PHE A 210 -5.21 -30.75 15.45
C PHE A 210 -5.42 -31.49 16.78
N LYS A 211 -5.24 -30.81 17.91
CA LYS A 211 -5.41 -31.43 19.25
C LYS A 211 -6.84 -31.23 19.82
N GLN A 212 -7.71 -30.45 19.14
CA GLN A 212 -9.08 -30.15 19.58
C GLN A 212 -9.17 -29.62 21.03
N THR A 213 -8.09 -29.01 21.51
CA THR A 213 -7.95 -28.44 22.84
C THR A 213 -7.22 -27.12 22.77
N VAL A 214 -7.43 -26.25 23.76
CA VAL A 214 -6.74 -24.97 23.85
C VAL A 214 -5.56 -25.14 24.82
N ASN A 215 -4.38 -24.65 24.43
CA ASN A 215 -3.21 -24.62 25.33
C ASN A 215 -3.15 -23.25 26.04
N PRO A 216 -3.48 -23.15 27.34
CA PRO A 216 -3.53 -21.88 28.05
C PRO A 216 -2.20 -21.13 28.09
N LYS A 217 -1.07 -21.84 27.98
CA LYS A 217 0.25 -21.22 27.95
C LYS A 217 0.53 -20.53 26.62
N LEU A 218 0.09 -21.12 25.51
CA LEU A 218 0.20 -20.52 24.16
C LEU A 218 -0.71 -19.29 24.05
N GLU A 219 -1.96 -19.39 24.47
CA GLU A 219 -2.90 -18.29 24.50
C GLU A 219 -2.39 -17.09 25.32
N GLN A 220 -1.82 -17.35 26.50
CA GLN A 220 -1.23 -16.29 27.33
C GLN A 220 -0.03 -15.61 26.67
N LYS A 221 0.82 -16.38 25.96
CA LYS A 221 1.97 -15.83 25.21
C LYS A 221 1.49 -14.97 24.05
N GLU A 222 0.54 -15.47 23.24
CA GLU A 222 -0.07 -14.74 22.14
C GLU A 222 -0.68 -13.41 22.61
N ARG A 223 -1.50 -13.44 23.66
CA ARG A 223 -2.12 -12.25 24.26
C ARG A 223 -1.10 -11.18 24.65
N ARG A 224 0.04 -11.59 25.24
CA ARG A 224 1.12 -10.66 25.60
C ARG A 224 1.77 -10.02 24.38
N LEU A 225 2.01 -10.80 23.32
CA LEU A 225 2.60 -10.30 22.08
C LEU A 225 1.61 -9.36 21.36
N ARG A 226 0.33 -9.69 21.32
CA ARG A 226 -0.72 -8.84 20.74
C ARG A 226 -0.82 -7.49 21.44
N ILE A 227 -0.81 -7.46 22.77
CA ILE A 227 -0.80 -6.20 23.55
C ILE A 227 0.46 -5.38 23.23
N ARG A 228 1.62 -6.03 23.11
CA ARG A 228 2.88 -5.34 22.79
C ARG A 228 2.84 -4.75 21.38
N ALA A 229 2.33 -5.49 20.40
CA ALA A 229 2.16 -5.05 19.02
C ALA A 229 1.20 -3.86 18.92
N GLN A 230 0.05 -3.90 19.61
CA GLN A 230 -0.90 -2.80 19.67
C GLN A 230 -0.29 -1.52 20.28
N ARG A 231 0.48 -1.63 21.35
CA ARG A 231 1.19 -0.48 21.94
C ARG A 231 2.18 0.15 20.95
N ASN A 232 2.88 -0.67 20.17
CA ASN A 232 3.80 -0.17 19.15
C ASN A 232 3.05 0.53 18.00
N LYS A 233 1.90 -0.01 17.56
CA LYS A 233 1.03 0.64 16.58
C LYS A 233 0.59 2.03 17.04
N HIS A 234 0.08 2.17 18.27
CA HIS A 234 -0.32 3.47 18.82
C HIS A 234 0.84 4.47 18.90
N ARG A 235 2.03 4.01 19.27
CA ARG A 235 3.22 4.87 19.29
C ARG A 235 3.58 5.40 17.90
N SER A 236 3.55 4.56 16.89
CA SER A 236 3.83 4.94 15.50
C SER A 236 2.79 5.95 14.98
N GLN A 237 1.52 5.71 15.23
CA GLN A 237 0.43 6.62 14.83
C GLN A 237 0.51 7.98 15.54
N GLN A 238 0.84 8.01 16.84
CA GLN A 238 1.06 9.27 17.55
C GLN A 238 2.25 10.05 17.00
N TYR A 239 3.32 9.35 16.61
CA TYR A 239 4.50 9.96 16.01
C TYR A 239 4.17 10.56 14.63
N GLU A 240 3.43 9.84 13.78
CA GLU A 240 2.97 10.33 12.47
C GLU A 240 2.04 11.53 12.61
N ASN A 241 1.07 11.48 13.52
CA ASN A 241 0.16 12.59 13.78
C ASN A 241 0.90 13.84 14.28
N ASN A 242 1.93 13.68 15.11
CA ASN A 242 2.76 14.78 15.58
C ASN A 242 3.62 15.37 14.45
N LEU A 243 4.11 14.56 13.53
CA LEU A 243 4.84 15.04 12.36
C LEU A 243 3.93 15.78 11.37
N MET A 244 2.71 15.29 11.14
CA MET A 244 1.73 15.95 10.27
C MET A 244 1.22 17.28 10.85
N ASN A 245 1.15 17.41 12.18
CA ASN A 245 0.72 18.64 12.85
C ASN A 245 1.85 19.70 13.03
N GLY A 246 3.02 19.49 12.43
CA GLY A 246 4.06 20.51 12.29
C GLY A 246 4.71 21.02 13.57
N ALA A 247 4.52 20.32 14.69
CA ALA A 247 5.18 20.66 15.95
C ALA A 247 6.16 19.54 16.36
N PRO A 248 7.45 19.66 16.05
CA PRO A 248 8.42 18.81 16.68
C PRO A 248 8.43 19.12 18.19
N ASN A 249 8.10 18.14 19.01
CA ASN A 249 8.20 18.23 20.46
C ASN A 249 9.68 18.28 20.89
N TYR A 250 10.41 19.33 20.48
CA TYR A 250 11.71 19.63 21.02
C TYR A 250 11.51 20.39 22.36
N GLY A 251 11.76 19.71 23.47
CA GLY A 251 12.02 20.37 24.74
C GLY A 251 10.89 20.54 25.72
N ARG A 252 10.00 19.57 25.90
CA ARG A 252 9.30 19.43 27.19
C ARG A 252 10.13 18.50 28.11
N LYS A 253 10.89 19.16 29.02
CA LYS A 253 11.43 18.54 30.24
C LYS A 253 10.27 18.19 31.17
#